data_098efc208e1db8b0cd7b542434f00c51
#
_entry.id   098efc208e1db8b0cd7b542434f00c51
#
_cell.length_a   1.000
_cell.length_b   1.000
_cell.length_c   1.000
_cell.angle_alpha   90.00
_cell.angle_beta   90.00
_cell.angle_gamma   90.00
#
_symmetry.space_group_name_H-M   'P 1'
#
loop_
_entity.id
_entity.type
_entity.pdbx_description
1 polymer ?
#
loop_
_entity_poly.entity_id
_entity_poly.type
_entity_poly.pdbx_seq_one_letter_code
_entity_poly.pdbx_strand_id
1 'polypeptide(L)'
;CAMGKFPIASISEETYSWANSVKSKLMCPTVREGASYLRVDESNDLMEDPVSGLVGSFGTILGVSDVTMQLLIGALGLFLMSFSFHRHSDSYAKGLAIISWPLIGLFFYLYSGYFVEISDPVLIFMTAGALPAGIAISYWEWVADGTGGETNVWLRGFVVWSMIPYYVVFGVPYLNMAFVQFTAVSAELMLEFAGFGGYEIGSMMIDRHGEVAIPVSDWEGNRFVLSEPLGEGGFYAPMFNEDGESVVAFILACSALQSMAVFIGAIVALKSVHWKRRARALFIAVPTIHVLNVFRNAGIVWLTDTYPAWSLSGMGIFDFSHSYAAKVASLFAMFLMALALFDLLPELHKHVMKVMSPIMRLRQFLT
;
A
#
# COMPACT_ATOMS: atom_id res chain seq x y z
N CYS A 1 -11.16 16.06 -48.66
CA CYS A 1 -11.22 15.83 -47.23
C CYS A 1 -12.50 15.08 -46.91
N ALA A 2 -12.45 13.75 -46.78
CA ALA A 2 -13.57 12.91 -46.37
C ALA A 2 -13.25 12.40 -44.99
N MET A 3 -13.98 12.87 -43.97
CA MET A 3 -13.99 12.27 -42.62
C MET A 3 -14.72 10.92 -42.69
N GLY A 4 -13.97 9.83 -42.65
CA GLY A 4 -14.52 8.49 -42.47
C GLY A 4 -15.01 8.33 -41.06
N LYS A 5 -16.30 8.04 -40.88
CA LYS A 5 -16.89 7.55 -39.62
C LYS A 5 -16.30 6.18 -39.33
N PHE A 6 -15.53 6.08 -38.24
CA PHE A 6 -15.19 4.77 -37.68
C PHE A 6 -16.45 4.15 -37.07
N PRO A 7 -16.74 2.86 -37.34
CA PRO A 7 -17.85 2.17 -36.72
C PRO A 7 -17.52 2.01 -35.22
N ILE A 8 -18.48 2.35 -34.37
CA ILE A 8 -18.50 2.00 -32.95
C ILE A 8 -18.57 0.45 -32.94
N ALA A 9 -17.43 -0.20 -32.70
CA ALA A 9 -17.41 -1.62 -32.47
C ALA A 9 -18.20 -1.91 -31.18
N SER A 10 -19.30 -2.63 -31.33
CA SER A 10 -20.03 -3.21 -30.21
C SER A 10 -19.04 -4.01 -29.36
N ILE A 11 -18.92 -3.68 -28.09
CA ILE A 11 -18.13 -4.44 -27.13
C ILE A 11 -18.67 -5.87 -27.19
N SER A 12 -17.85 -6.82 -27.64
CA SER A 12 -18.26 -8.21 -27.80
C SER A 12 -18.47 -8.86 -26.43
N GLU A 13 -19.38 -9.85 -26.36
CA GLU A 13 -19.57 -10.67 -25.15
C GLU A 13 -18.26 -11.32 -24.68
N GLU A 14 -17.34 -11.57 -25.58
CA GLU A 14 -15.98 -12.06 -25.29
C GLU A 14 -15.16 -11.08 -24.44
N THR A 15 -15.26 -9.77 -24.73
CA THR A 15 -14.57 -8.73 -23.94
C THR A 15 -15.13 -8.62 -22.52
N TYR A 16 -16.45 -8.82 -22.39
CA TYR A 16 -17.12 -8.83 -21.07
C TYR A 16 -16.74 -10.09 -20.26
N SER A 17 -16.74 -11.26 -20.88
CA SER A 17 -16.30 -12.51 -20.27
C SER A 17 -14.83 -12.45 -19.85
N TRP A 18 -13.98 -11.86 -20.70
CA TRP A 18 -12.57 -11.67 -20.43
C TRP A 18 -12.32 -10.74 -19.23
N ALA A 19 -12.96 -9.57 -19.17
CA ALA A 19 -12.81 -8.63 -18.07
C ALA A 19 -13.17 -9.24 -16.71
N ASN A 20 -14.20 -10.08 -16.67
CA ASN A 20 -14.59 -10.81 -15.46
C ASN A 20 -13.60 -11.93 -15.11
N SER A 21 -13.02 -12.60 -16.10
CA SER A 21 -11.95 -13.60 -15.88
C SER A 21 -10.69 -12.97 -15.31
N VAL A 22 -10.30 -11.78 -15.81
CA VAL A 22 -9.14 -11.03 -15.29
C VAL A 22 -9.37 -10.56 -13.85
N LYS A 23 -10.59 -10.09 -13.51
CA LYS A 23 -10.92 -9.70 -12.13
C LYS A 23 -10.71 -10.84 -11.12
N SER A 24 -10.98 -12.08 -11.51
CA SER A 24 -10.78 -13.24 -10.63
C SER A 24 -9.31 -13.61 -10.39
N LYS A 25 -8.38 -13.09 -11.22
CA LYS A 25 -6.94 -13.38 -11.19
C LYS A 25 -6.07 -12.16 -10.87
N LEU A 26 -6.64 -11.09 -10.30
CA LEU A 26 -5.86 -9.94 -9.86
C LEU A 26 -4.86 -10.35 -8.77
N MET A 27 -3.64 -9.87 -8.86
CA MET A 27 -2.56 -10.15 -7.89
C MET A 27 -2.77 -9.46 -6.52
N CYS A 28 -4.02 -9.22 -6.15
CA CYS A 28 -4.38 -8.77 -4.81
C CYS A 28 -5.61 -9.57 -4.36
N PRO A 29 -5.65 -10.15 -3.16
CA PRO A 29 -6.77 -10.94 -2.65
C PRO A 29 -8.09 -10.15 -2.52
N THR A 30 -8.04 -8.83 -2.70
CA THR A 30 -9.17 -7.93 -2.58
C THR A 30 -10.19 -8.01 -3.71
N VAL A 31 -9.96 -8.83 -4.75
CA VAL A 31 -10.83 -8.88 -5.94
C VAL A 31 -11.61 -10.19 -6.06
N ARG A 32 -11.86 -10.86 -4.96
CA ARG A 32 -12.81 -11.97 -4.93
C ARG A 32 -14.19 -11.47 -4.56
N GLU A 33 -15.08 -11.46 -5.56
CA GLU A 33 -16.52 -11.32 -5.48
C GLU A 33 -17.08 -10.10 -4.73
N GLY A 34 -17.47 -9.09 -5.51
CA GLY A 34 -18.70 -8.31 -5.28
C GLY A 34 -18.82 -7.58 -3.97
N ALA A 35 -17.76 -7.07 -3.42
CA ALA A 35 -17.93 -6.12 -2.34
C ALA A 35 -18.40 -4.77 -2.91
N SER A 36 -19.65 -4.48 -2.69
CA SER A 36 -20.28 -3.20 -2.96
C SER A 36 -19.72 -2.14 -2.01
N TYR A 37 -18.62 -1.51 -2.38
CA TYR A 37 -17.90 -0.55 -1.51
C TYR A 37 -18.65 0.75 -1.22
N LEU A 38 -19.83 0.96 -1.75
CA LEU A 38 -20.72 2.08 -1.40
C LEU A 38 -22.19 1.67 -1.55
N ARG A 39 -22.54 0.44 -1.19
CA ARG A 39 -23.92 0.23 -0.82
C ARG A 39 -23.99 0.42 0.70
N VAL A 40 -24.27 1.63 1.12
CA VAL A 40 -25.01 1.85 2.36
C VAL A 40 -26.37 1.20 2.14
N ASP A 41 -26.43 -0.13 2.27
CA ASP A 41 -27.69 -0.81 2.52
C ASP A 41 -28.03 -0.50 3.97
N GLU A 42 -29.13 0.22 4.15
CA GLU A 42 -29.74 0.61 5.43
C GLU A 42 -30.14 -0.58 6.32
N SER A 43 -29.57 -1.77 6.16
CA SER A 43 -30.00 -2.99 6.85
C SER A 43 -28.90 -3.90 7.36
N ASN A 44 -27.69 -3.44 7.59
CA ASN A 44 -26.72 -4.20 8.37
C ASN A 44 -26.40 -3.48 9.68
N ASP A 45 -27.18 -3.80 10.71
CA ASP A 45 -26.85 -3.68 12.16
C ASP A 45 -25.65 -4.59 12.53
N LEU A 46 -24.58 -4.61 11.75
CA LEU A 46 -23.25 -4.96 12.22
C LEU A 46 -22.84 -3.76 13.08
N MET A 47 -22.72 -3.97 14.38
CA MET A 47 -22.36 -2.98 15.39
C MET A 47 -21.30 -2.03 14.81
N GLU A 48 -21.73 -0.84 14.35
CA GLU A 48 -20.82 0.25 14.06
C GLU A 48 -19.98 0.46 15.30
N ASP A 49 -18.67 0.29 15.19
CA ASP A 49 -17.83 0.57 16.34
C ASP A 49 -18.01 2.04 16.73
N PRO A 50 -18.00 2.37 18.03
CA PRO A 50 -18.32 3.72 18.51
C PRO A 50 -17.43 4.83 17.92
N VAL A 51 -16.22 4.49 17.48
CA VAL A 51 -15.26 5.46 16.91
C VAL A 51 -15.65 5.79 15.48
N SER A 52 -15.96 4.78 14.68
CA SER A 52 -16.42 4.96 13.28
C SER A 52 -17.76 5.68 13.24
N GLY A 53 -18.71 5.31 14.10
CA GLY A 53 -20.00 6.00 14.22
C GLY A 53 -19.89 7.47 14.63
N LEU A 54 -18.94 7.79 15.53
CA LEU A 54 -18.66 9.17 15.91
C LEU A 54 -18.09 9.99 14.74
N VAL A 55 -17.15 9.41 13.99
CA VAL A 55 -16.53 10.08 12.81
C VAL A 55 -17.58 10.26 11.72
N GLY A 56 -18.44 9.26 11.44
CA GLY A 56 -19.53 9.35 10.48
C GLY A 56 -20.55 10.43 10.87
N SER A 57 -20.88 10.54 12.16
CA SER A 57 -21.76 11.62 12.66
C SER A 57 -21.16 13.01 12.40
N PHE A 58 -19.85 13.19 12.60
CA PHE A 58 -19.18 14.45 12.25
C PHE A 58 -19.18 14.69 10.74
N GLY A 59 -18.95 13.66 9.93
CA GLY A 59 -19.04 13.74 8.46
C GLY A 59 -20.41 14.22 8.01
N THR A 60 -21.48 13.65 8.56
CA THR A 60 -22.86 14.03 8.27
C THR A 60 -23.14 15.51 8.65
N ILE A 61 -22.67 15.97 9.81
CA ILE A 61 -22.81 17.37 10.23
C ILE A 61 -22.10 18.33 9.25
N LEU A 62 -20.94 17.92 8.72
CA LEU A 62 -20.16 18.74 7.78
C LEU A 62 -20.62 18.57 6.33
N GLY A 63 -21.55 17.65 6.04
CA GLY A 63 -22.03 17.36 4.69
C GLY A 63 -20.98 16.68 3.80
N VAL A 64 -20.06 15.91 4.38
CA VAL A 64 -19.01 15.17 3.67
C VAL A 64 -19.17 13.67 3.90
N SER A 65 -18.76 12.85 2.91
CA SER A 65 -18.78 11.39 3.04
C SER A 65 -17.74 10.89 4.04
N ASP A 66 -17.95 9.69 4.60
CA ASP A 66 -17.05 9.05 5.56
C ASP A 66 -15.63 8.87 4.98
N VAL A 67 -15.52 8.50 3.71
CA VAL A 67 -14.24 8.40 3.01
C VAL A 67 -13.54 9.76 2.95
N THR A 68 -14.30 10.83 2.63
CA THR A 68 -13.73 12.19 2.61
C THR A 68 -13.28 12.62 4.00
N MET A 69 -14.08 12.33 5.03
CA MET A 69 -13.71 12.64 6.42
C MET A 69 -12.45 11.89 6.83
N GLN A 70 -12.33 10.61 6.52
CA GLN A 70 -11.15 9.81 6.77
C GLN A 70 -9.90 10.39 6.10
N LEU A 71 -10.00 10.75 4.81
CA LEU A 71 -8.90 11.39 4.07
C LEU A 71 -8.50 12.73 4.67
N LEU A 72 -9.45 13.56 5.10
CA LEU A 72 -9.19 14.83 5.76
C LEU A 72 -8.45 14.63 7.09
N ILE A 73 -8.85 13.65 7.91
CA ILE A 73 -8.17 13.29 9.16
C ILE A 73 -6.72 12.89 8.88
N GLY A 74 -6.50 12.00 7.90
CA GLY A 74 -5.17 11.56 7.51
C GLY A 74 -4.29 12.69 6.97
N ALA A 75 -4.85 13.53 6.10
CA ALA A 75 -4.16 14.68 5.53
C ALA A 75 -3.78 15.71 6.61
N LEU A 76 -4.69 16.03 7.53
CA LEU A 76 -4.42 16.92 8.66
C LEU A 76 -3.33 16.34 9.57
N GLY A 77 -3.45 15.05 9.93
CA GLY A 77 -2.45 14.36 10.74
C GLY A 77 -1.06 14.41 10.09
N LEU A 78 -0.97 14.10 8.79
CA LEU A 78 0.28 14.11 8.05
C LEU A 78 0.86 15.53 7.88
N PHE A 79 0.02 16.53 7.67
CA PHE A 79 0.41 17.93 7.58
C PHE A 79 1.02 18.42 8.90
N LEU A 80 0.33 18.21 10.03
CA LEU A 80 0.83 18.55 11.35
C LEU A 80 2.14 17.82 11.68
N MET A 81 2.23 16.53 11.32
CA MET A 81 3.45 15.74 11.51
C MET A 81 4.62 16.29 10.69
N SER A 82 4.38 16.67 9.44
CA SER A 82 5.38 17.27 8.57
C SER A 82 5.93 18.59 9.17
N PHE A 83 5.05 19.46 9.62
CA PHE A 83 5.46 20.69 10.32
C PHE A 83 6.26 20.40 11.59
N SER A 84 5.78 19.46 12.40
CA SER A 84 6.47 19.02 13.60
C SER A 84 7.87 18.50 13.32
N PHE A 85 8.05 17.74 12.26
CA PHE A 85 9.36 17.21 11.86
C PHE A 85 10.30 18.29 11.33
N HIS A 86 9.83 19.16 10.40
CA HIS A 86 10.67 20.17 9.78
C HIS A 86 11.05 21.30 10.75
N ARG A 87 10.15 21.66 11.66
CA ARG A 87 10.30 22.69 12.70
C ARG A 87 10.59 22.11 14.09
N HIS A 88 11.25 20.95 14.16
CA HIS A 88 11.46 20.20 15.40
C HIS A 88 12.18 20.99 16.54
N SER A 89 12.89 22.07 16.21
CA SER A 89 13.53 22.95 17.18
C SER A 89 12.58 23.97 17.80
N ASP A 90 11.41 24.20 17.21
CA ASP A 90 10.46 25.18 17.67
C ASP A 90 9.64 24.63 18.85
N SER A 91 9.27 25.50 19.79
CA SER A 91 8.57 25.13 21.04
C SER A 91 7.21 24.43 20.78
N TYR A 92 6.52 24.78 19.69
CA TYR A 92 5.22 24.20 19.32
C TYR A 92 5.32 22.85 18.60
N ALA A 93 6.50 22.46 18.12
CA ALA A 93 6.67 21.23 17.31
C ALA A 93 6.23 19.98 18.06
N LYS A 94 6.54 19.90 19.36
CA LYS A 94 6.11 18.81 20.23
C LYS A 94 4.58 18.75 20.34
N GLY A 95 3.90 19.89 20.51
CA GLY A 95 2.44 19.96 20.57
C GLY A 95 1.78 19.47 19.27
N LEU A 96 2.33 19.86 18.11
CA LEU A 96 1.86 19.37 16.81
C LEU A 96 2.01 17.85 16.68
N ALA A 97 3.12 17.27 17.13
CA ALA A 97 3.31 15.83 17.12
C ALA A 97 2.30 15.11 18.01
N ILE A 98 2.07 15.62 19.23
CA ILE A 98 1.09 15.03 20.18
C ILE A 98 -0.31 14.93 19.55
N ILE A 99 -0.75 15.93 18.81
CA ILE A 99 -2.05 15.95 18.12
C ILE A 99 -2.01 15.04 16.87
N SER A 100 -0.91 15.04 16.16
CA SER A 100 -0.77 14.34 14.88
C SER A 100 -0.80 12.81 15.02
N TRP A 101 -0.18 12.25 16.07
CA TRP A 101 -0.13 10.79 16.28
C TRP A 101 -1.50 10.14 16.37
N PRO A 102 -2.44 10.63 17.22
CA PRO A 102 -3.79 10.09 17.26
C PRO A 102 -4.56 10.24 15.94
N LEU A 103 -4.37 11.36 15.22
CA LEU A 103 -5.03 11.57 13.92
C LEU A 103 -4.57 10.56 12.86
N ILE A 104 -3.25 10.30 12.78
CA ILE A 104 -2.70 9.27 11.88
C ILE A 104 -3.16 7.87 12.33
N GLY A 105 -3.16 7.61 13.63
CA GLY A 105 -3.69 6.36 14.18
C GLY A 105 -5.18 6.16 13.85
N LEU A 106 -5.98 7.20 13.98
CA LEU A 106 -7.41 7.18 13.64
C LEU A 106 -7.64 6.96 12.15
N PHE A 107 -6.86 7.62 11.29
CA PHE A 107 -6.93 7.41 9.84
C PHE A 107 -6.76 5.92 9.47
N PHE A 108 -5.75 5.25 10.00
CA PHE A 108 -5.55 3.81 9.75
C PHE A 108 -6.60 2.95 10.44
N TYR A 109 -7.06 3.32 11.64
CA TYR A 109 -8.10 2.60 12.36
C TYR A 109 -9.39 2.52 11.55
N LEU A 110 -9.80 3.61 10.91
CA LEU A 110 -11.00 3.67 10.07
C LEU A 110 -10.92 2.73 8.86
N TYR A 111 -9.72 2.33 8.42
CA TYR A 111 -9.53 1.30 7.39
C TYR A 111 -9.74 -0.13 7.90
N SER A 112 -9.83 -0.35 9.22
CA SER A 112 -9.93 -1.72 9.77
C SER A 112 -11.22 -2.42 9.34
N GLY A 113 -12.33 -1.70 9.20
CA GLY A 113 -13.60 -2.24 8.73
C GLY A 113 -13.48 -2.91 7.36
N TYR A 114 -12.82 -2.26 6.42
CA TYR A 114 -12.51 -2.81 5.11
C TYR A 114 -11.76 -4.14 5.20
N PHE A 115 -10.73 -4.23 6.04
CA PHE A 115 -9.96 -5.46 6.18
C PHE A 115 -10.71 -6.58 6.90
N VAL A 116 -11.73 -6.24 7.70
CA VAL A 116 -12.68 -7.21 8.26
C VAL A 116 -13.51 -7.84 7.15
N GLU A 117 -14.04 -7.04 6.21
CA GLU A 117 -14.83 -7.52 5.08
C GLU A 117 -14.05 -8.49 4.19
N ILE A 118 -12.80 -8.17 3.88
CA ILE A 118 -11.92 -9.05 3.07
C ILE A 118 -11.24 -10.16 3.87
N SER A 119 -11.51 -10.26 5.17
CA SER A 119 -10.99 -11.31 6.07
C SER A 119 -9.46 -11.41 6.10
N ASP A 120 -8.73 -10.27 6.08
CA ASP A 120 -7.26 -10.25 6.25
C ASP A 120 -6.87 -9.99 7.72
N PRO A 121 -6.60 -11.02 8.55
CA PRO A 121 -6.37 -10.86 9.98
C PRO A 121 -5.11 -10.05 10.32
N VAL A 122 -4.12 -10.06 9.44
CA VAL A 122 -2.87 -9.31 9.65
C VAL A 122 -3.13 -7.81 9.49
N LEU A 123 -3.82 -7.42 8.43
CA LEU A 123 -4.17 -6.01 8.18
C LEU A 123 -5.20 -5.51 9.18
N ILE A 124 -6.18 -6.32 9.60
CA ILE A 124 -7.10 -5.98 10.69
C ILE A 124 -6.31 -5.63 11.96
N PHE A 125 -5.41 -6.52 12.40
CA PHE A 125 -4.61 -6.30 13.60
C PHE A 125 -3.76 -5.04 13.51
N MET A 126 -3.11 -4.81 12.36
CA MET A 126 -2.25 -3.64 12.15
C MET A 126 -3.04 -2.33 12.14
N THR A 127 -4.15 -2.30 11.44
CA THR A 127 -4.96 -1.07 11.29
C THR A 127 -5.78 -0.76 12.54
N ALA A 128 -6.43 -1.75 13.15
CA ALA A 128 -7.11 -1.57 14.43
C ALA A 128 -6.14 -1.18 15.57
N GLY A 129 -4.93 -1.73 15.56
CA GLY A 129 -3.87 -1.37 16.49
C GLY A 129 -3.26 0.02 16.29
N ALA A 130 -3.49 0.66 15.14
CA ALA A 130 -2.87 1.94 14.83
C ALA A 130 -3.35 3.09 15.72
N LEU A 131 -4.63 3.12 16.10
CA LEU A 131 -5.15 4.15 17.00
C LEU A 131 -4.57 4.06 18.41
N PRO A 132 -4.62 2.90 19.11
CA PRO A 132 -3.97 2.78 20.41
C PRO A 132 -2.45 2.99 20.33
N ALA A 133 -1.78 2.58 19.27
CA ALA A 133 -0.37 2.85 19.06
C ALA A 133 -0.11 4.36 18.88
N GLY A 134 -0.93 5.07 18.11
CA GLY A 134 -0.85 6.52 17.95
C GLY A 134 -1.02 7.26 19.27
N ILE A 135 -1.97 6.85 20.11
CA ILE A 135 -2.19 7.42 21.46
C ILE A 135 -0.96 7.13 22.35
N ALA A 136 -0.42 5.91 22.32
CA ALA A 136 0.75 5.56 23.12
C ALA A 136 2.00 6.36 22.71
N ILE A 137 2.21 6.57 21.40
CA ILE A 137 3.31 7.40 20.90
C ILE A 137 3.08 8.88 21.26
N SER A 138 1.84 9.36 21.18
CA SER A 138 1.47 10.70 21.61
C SER A 138 1.80 10.93 23.10
N TYR A 139 1.47 9.94 23.94
CA TYR A 139 1.86 9.99 25.37
C TYR A 139 3.38 9.97 25.55
N TRP A 140 4.09 9.14 24.78
CA TRP A 140 5.56 9.14 24.79
C TRP A 140 6.15 10.50 24.40
N GLU A 141 5.57 11.15 23.37
CA GLU A 141 5.93 12.54 23.02
C GLU A 141 5.70 13.51 24.19
N TRP A 142 4.54 13.37 24.87
CA TRP A 142 4.18 14.28 25.96
C TRP A 142 5.14 14.18 27.14
N VAL A 143 5.53 12.98 27.55
CA VAL A 143 6.45 12.76 28.69
C VAL A 143 7.92 12.99 28.35
N ALA A 144 8.27 13.10 27.07
CA ALA A 144 9.64 13.36 26.66
C ALA A 144 10.06 14.80 27.01
N ASP A 145 11.30 14.98 27.46
CA ASP A 145 11.83 16.30 27.80
C ASP A 145 12.06 17.20 26.56
N GLY A 146 11.90 18.49 26.72
CA GLY A 146 12.16 19.51 25.69
C GLY A 146 11.31 19.33 24.43
N THR A 147 11.95 19.42 23.26
CA THR A 147 11.32 19.28 21.93
C THR A 147 11.05 17.85 21.51
N GLY A 148 11.26 16.87 22.40
CA GLY A 148 11.27 15.45 22.11
C GLY A 148 12.68 14.93 21.83
N GLY A 149 12.98 13.68 22.24
CA GLY A 149 14.29 13.08 22.00
C GLY A 149 14.56 12.84 20.50
N GLU A 150 15.83 12.66 20.12
CA GLU A 150 16.22 12.39 18.72
C GLU A 150 15.41 11.27 18.06
N THR A 151 15.02 10.25 18.84
CA THR A 151 14.21 9.13 18.33
C THR A 151 12.78 9.56 18.00
N ASN A 152 12.18 10.45 18.79
CA ASN A 152 10.84 10.96 18.51
C ASN A 152 10.86 11.80 17.22
N VAL A 153 11.86 12.67 17.07
CA VAL A 153 12.05 13.45 15.82
C VAL A 153 12.27 12.54 14.64
N TRP A 154 13.10 11.49 14.77
CA TRP A 154 13.26 10.49 13.72
C TRP A 154 11.96 9.79 13.39
N LEU A 155 11.17 9.38 14.38
CA LEU A 155 9.89 8.69 14.17
C LEU A 155 8.85 9.56 13.45
N ARG A 156 8.79 10.87 13.78
CA ARG A 156 7.98 11.86 13.04
C ARG A 156 8.38 11.90 11.56
N GLY A 157 9.69 12.02 11.28
CA GLY A 157 10.22 12.03 9.93
C GLY A 157 10.02 10.70 9.19
N PHE A 158 10.14 9.58 9.90
CA PHE A 158 9.87 8.26 9.35
C PHE A 158 8.45 8.17 8.76
N VAL A 159 7.44 8.57 9.52
CA VAL A 159 6.05 8.57 9.05
C VAL A 159 5.86 9.52 7.86
N VAL A 160 6.36 10.74 7.96
CA VAL A 160 6.24 11.74 6.88
C VAL A 160 6.85 11.22 5.57
N TRP A 161 8.09 10.76 5.61
CA TRP A 161 8.81 10.31 4.42
C TRP A 161 8.43 8.90 3.93
N SER A 162 7.67 8.14 4.72
CA SER A 162 7.03 6.92 4.24
C SER A 162 5.69 7.20 3.56
N MET A 163 4.85 8.04 4.19
CA MET A 163 3.49 8.27 3.71
C MET A 163 3.45 9.20 2.49
N ILE A 164 4.17 10.33 2.49
CA ILE A 164 4.09 11.31 1.40
C ILE A 164 4.45 10.70 0.04
N PRO A 165 5.61 10.03 -0.15
CA PRO A 165 5.94 9.44 -1.44
C PRO A 165 4.92 8.39 -1.89
N TYR A 166 4.41 7.58 -0.96
CA TYR A 166 3.40 6.58 -1.25
C TYR A 166 2.11 7.22 -1.77
N TYR A 167 1.57 8.21 -1.05
CA TYR A 167 0.32 8.88 -1.45
C TYR A 167 0.47 9.72 -2.72
N VAL A 168 1.66 10.28 -2.98
CA VAL A 168 1.94 10.95 -4.25
C VAL A 168 1.85 9.98 -5.43
N VAL A 169 2.49 8.81 -5.31
CA VAL A 169 2.41 7.80 -6.38
C VAL A 169 0.99 7.25 -6.52
N PHE A 170 0.28 7.02 -5.41
CA PHE A 170 -1.10 6.55 -5.42
C PHE A 170 -2.06 7.55 -6.06
N GLY A 171 -1.97 8.83 -5.69
CA GLY A 171 -2.90 9.90 -6.10
C GLY A 171 -2.59 10.55 -7.45
N VAL A 172 -1.43 10.24 -8.07
CA VAL A 172 -1.06 10.71 -9.40
C VAL A 172 -1.16 9.56 -10.40
N PRO A 173 -2.23 9.47 -11.21
CA PRO A 173 -2.45 8.36 -12.13
C PRO A 173 -1.25 8.02 -13.01
N TYR A 174 -0.55 9.02 -13.57
CA TYR A 174 0.66 8.76 -14.35
C TYR A 174 1.74 8.03 -13.57
N LEU A 175 1.98 8.39 -12.30
CA LEU A 175 2.97 7.71 -11.48
C LEU A 175 2.50 6.30 -11.10
N ASN A 176 1.22 6.16 -10.76
CA ASN A 176 0.62 4.87 -10.45
C ASN A 176 0.78 3.90 -11.61
N MET A 177 0.32 4.29 -12.81
CA MET A 177 0.46 3.49 -14.03
C MET A 177 1.92 3.17 -14.36
N ALA A 178 2.82 4.14 -14.20
CA ALA A 178 4.25 3.92 -14.44
C ALA A 178 4.84 2.86 -13.52
N PHE A 179 4.48 2.86 -12.22
CA PHE A 179 4.91 1.84 -11.28
C PHE A 179 4.31 0.47 -11.58
N VAL A 180 3.02 0.41 -11.95
CA VAL A 180 2.35 -0.83 -12.37
C VAL A 180 3.04 -1.41 -13.60
N GLN A 181 3.20 -0.61 -14.65
CA GLN A 181 3.85 -1.02 -15.90
C GLN A 181 5.30 -1.47 -15.68
N PHE A 182 6.06 -0.68 -14.93
CA PHE A 182 7.46 -1.01 -14.61
C PHE A 182 7.57 -2.35 -13.87
N THR A 183 6.63 -2.63 -12.96
CA THR A 183 6.59 -3.88 -12.21
C THR A 183 6.26 -5.07 -13.12
N ALA A 184 5.25 -4.92 -13.98
CA ALA A 184 4.83 -5.95 -14.93
C ALA A 184 5.96 -6.29 -15.92
N VAL A 185 6.56 -5.26 -16.56
CA VAL A 185 7.69 -5.43 -17.49
C VAL A 185 8.90 -6.08 -16.80
N SER A 186 9.19 -5.70 -15.56
CA SER A 186 10.30 -6.31 -14.82
C SER A 186 10.05 -7.79 -14.53
N ALA A 187 8.81 -8.18 -14.25
CA ALA A 187 8.44 -9.58 -14.04
C ALA A 187 8.49 -10.39 -15.34
N GLU A 188 8.01 -9.83 -16.45
CA GLU A 188 8.12 -10.43 -17.80
C GLU A 188 9.58 -10.70 -18.19
N LEU A 189 10.44 -9.66 -18.10
CA LEU A 189 11.87 -9.79 -18.38
C LEU A 189 12.56 -10.83 -17.49
N MET A 190 12.13 -10.94 -16.24
CA MET A 190 12.67 -11.95 -15.31
C MET A 190 12.27 -13.35 -15.70
N LEU A 191 11.03 -13.56 -16.13
CA LEU A 191 10.54 -14.85 -16.64
C LEU A 191 11.30 -15.25 -17.92
N GLU A 192 11.46 -14.33 -18.85
CA GLU A 192 12.24 -14.54 -20.08
C GLU A 192 13.71 -14.90 -19.74
N PHE A 193 14.35 -14.14 -18.86
CA PHE A 193 15.73 -14.40 -18.38
C PHE A 193 15.85 -15.77 -17.70
N ALA A 194 14.83 -16.23 -16.99
CA ALA A 194 14.79 -17.54 -16.34
C ALA A 194 14.49 -18.69 -17.30
N GLY A 195 14.26 -18.42 -18.60
CA GLY A 195 13.91 -19.40 -19.63
C GLY A 195 12.43 -19.77 -19.69
N PHE A 196 11.58 -19.02 -19.02
CA PHE A 196 10.12 -19.14 -19.08
C PHE A 196 9.56 -18.02 -19.99
N GLY A 197 9.83 -18.11 -21.30
CA GLY A 197 9.30 -17.15 -22.29
C GLY A 197 7.80 -17.35 -22.57
N GLY A 198 7.25 -16.51 -23.47
CA GLY A 198 5.88 -16.63 -23.94
C GLY A 198 4.84 -15.88 -23.12
N TYR A 199 5.28 -15.05 -22.16
CA TYR A 199 4.39 -14.13 -21.46
C TYR A 199 4.39 -12.77 -22.14
N GLU A 200 3.20 -12.18 -22.28
CA GLU A 200 3.00 -10.84 -22.86
C GLU A 200 2.17 -9.95 -21.93
N ILE A 201 2.56 -8.69 -21.81
CA ILE A 201 1.81 -7.70 -21.04
C ILE A 201 0.76 -7.08 -21.96
N GLY A 202 -0.51 -7.13 -21.54
CA GLY A 202 -1.60 -6.48 -22.23
C GLY A 202 -1.65 -4.96 -22.00
N SER A 203 -2.63 -4.34 -22.64
CA SER A 203 -2.89 -2.91 -22.47
C SER A 203 -3.18 -2.59 -21.01
N MET A 204 -2.67 -1.43 -20.54
CA MET A 204 -3.03 -0.89 -19.23
C MET A 204 -4.52 -0.65 -19.14
N MET A 205 -5.15 -1.19 -18.11
CA MET A 205 -6.57 -1.12 -17.85
C MET A 205 -6.84 -0.28 -16.60
N ILE A 206 -8.05 0.26 -16.53
CA ILE A 206 -8.56 0.96 -15.34
C ILE A 206 -9.84 0.25 -14.86
N ASP A 207 -9.84 -0.13 -13.60
CA ASP A 207 -11.04 -0.63 -12.91
C ASP A 207 -11.77 0.56 -12.30
N ARG A 208 -13.01 0.80 -12.75
CA ARG A 208 -13.86 1.88 -12.27
C ARG A 208 -14.93 1.31 -11.37
N HIS A 209 -15.18 1.98 -10.26
CA HIS A 209 -16.14 1.49 -9.29
C HIS A 209 -17.54 1.28 -9.91
N GLY A 210 -18.04 0.03 -9.86
CA GLY A 210 -19.37 -0.34 -10.37
C GLY A 210 -19.51 -0.39 -11.90
N GLU A 211 -18.42 -0.19 -12.66
CA GLU A 211 -18.41 -0.22 -14.12
C GLU A 211 -17.49 -1.32 -14.66
N VAL A 212 -17.62 -1.61 -15.95
CA VAL A 212 -16.69 -2.50 -16.63
C VAL A 212 -15.33 -1.82 -16.79
N ALA A 213 -14.27 -2.57 -16.54
CA ALA A 213 -12.91 -2.08 -16.75
C ALA A 213 -12.66 -1.72 -18.22
N ILE A 214 -12.03 -0.59 -18.46
CA ILE A 214 -11.72 -0.08 -19.80
C ILE A 214 -10.20 0.10 -19.99
N PRO A 215 -9.70 0.06 -21.24
CA PRO A 215 -8.33 0.46 -21.52
C PRO A 215 -8.07 1.92 -21.09
N VAL A 216 -6.90 2.19 -20.56
CA VAL A 216 -6.50 3.56 -20.17
C VAL A 216 -6.47 4.51 -21.39
N SER A 217 -6.30 3.99 -22.62
CA SER A 217 -6.45 4.78 -23.86
C SER A 217 -7.81 5.45 -23.97
N ASP A 218 -8.85 4.78 -23.50
CA ASP A 218 -10.25 5.20 -23.63
C ASP A 218 -10.74 5.98 -22.39
N TRP A 219 -9.86 6.10 -21.40
CA TRP A 219 -10.16 6.82 -20.17
C TRP A 219 -9.92 8.34 -20.33
N GLU A 220 -10.95 9.11 -20.11
CA GLU A 220 -10.94 10.59 -20.22
C GLU A 220 -10.62 11.31 -18.89
N GLY A 221 -10.37 10.57 -17.80
CA GLY A 221 -10.08 11.14 -16.49
C GLY A 221 -8.75 11.86 -16.39
N ASN A 222 -8.58 12.61 -15.31
CA ASN A 222 -7.37 13.41 -15.09
C ASN A 222 -6.16 12.53 -14.77
N ARG A 223 -5.11 12.65 -15.56
CA ARG A 223 -3.89 11.83 -15.43
C ARG A 223 -2.88 12.33 -14.41
N PHE A 224 -3.09 13.53 -13.86
CA PHE A 224 -2.19 14.14 -12.87
C PHE A 224 -2.78 14.13 -11.46
N VAL A 225 -4.10 14.12 -11.33
CA VAL A 225 -4.78 14.08 -10.05
C VAL A 225 -5.93 13.09 -10.15
N LEU A 226 -5.92 12.08 -9.30
CA LEU A 226 -7.02 11.12 -9.20
C LEU A 226 -8.25 11.84 -8.63
N SER A 227 -9.24 12.08 -9.49
CA SER A 227 -10.44 12.86 -9.17
C SER A 227 -11.72 12.01 -9.07
N GLU A 228 -11.61 10.72 -9.41
CA GLU A 228 -12.73 9.79 -9.39
C GLU A 228 -12.38 8.55 -8.59
N PRO A 229 -13.36 7.90 -7.95
CA PRO A 229 -13.15 6.66 -7.23
C PRO A 229 -12.83 5.55 -8.23
N LEU A 230 -11.75 4.82 -7.96
CA LEU A 230 -11.40 3.62 -8.70
C LEU A 230 -12.04 2.40 -8.06
N GLY A 231 -12.25 1.34 -8.86
CA GLY A 231 -12.55 0.01 -8.36
C GLY A 231 -11.33 -0.59 -7.63
N GLU A 232 -11.48 -1.78 -7.08
CA GLU A 232 -10.47 -2.45 -6.27
C GLU A 232 -9.15 -2.71 -7.03
N GLY A 233 -9.23 -2.98 -8.34
CA GLY A 233 -8.07 -3.16 -9.20
C GLY A 233 -7.32 -1.86 -9.49
N GLY A 234 -7.98 -0.72 -9.41
CA GLY A 234 -7.40 0.57 -9.78
C GLY A 234 -6.85 0.56 -11.21
N PHE A 235 -5.61 0.99 -11.38
CA PHE A 235 -4.87 0.79 -12.63
C PHE A 235 -4.17 -0.56 -12.59
N TYR A 236 -4.34 -1.36 -13.65
CA TYR A 236 -3.72 -2.68 -13.71
C TYR A 236 -3.22 -3.05 -15.11
N ALA A 237 -2.18 -3.88 -15.16
CA ALA A 237 -1.61 -4.45 -16.37
C ALA A 237 -1.83 -5.97 -16.36
N PRO A 238 -2.68 -6.53 -17.24
CA PRO A 238 -2.86 -7.97 -17.35
C PRO A 238 -1.64 -8.61 -18.04
N MET A 239 -1.27 -9.81 -17.62
CA MET A 239 -0.25 -10.63 -18.24
C MET A 239 -0.87 -11.90 -18.80
N PHE A 240 -0.55 -12.21 -20.04
CA PHE A 240 -1.07 -13.35 -20.79
C PHE A 240 0.04 -14.39 -21.00
N ASN A 241 -0.34 -15.67 -21.10
CA ASN A 241 0.55 -16.74 -21.55
C ASN A 241 0.49 -16.91 -23.07
N GLU A 242 1.25 -17.88 -23.62
CA GLU A 242 1.31 -18.19 -25.05
C GLU A 242 -0.05 -18.57 -25.66
N ASP A 243 -0.95 -19.14 -24.86
CA ASP A 243 -2.31 -19.49 -25.27
C ASP A 243 -3.26 -18.28 -25.31
N GLY A 244 -2.78 -17.10 -24.93
CA GLY A 244 -3.57 -15.86 -24.85
C GLY A 244 -4.48 -15.82 -23.62
N GLU A 245 -4.29 -16.73 -22.65
CA GLU A 245 -5.04 -16.72 -21.40
C GLU A 245 -4.43 -15.73 -20.41
N SER A 246 -5.29 -14.96 -19.70
CA SER A 246 -4.83 -14.08 -18.63
C SER A 246 -4.39 -14.88 -17.41
N VAL A 247 -3.11 -14.83 -17.09
CA VAL A 247 -2.53 -15.53 -15.93
C VAL A 247 -2.72 -14.72 -14.66
N VAL A 248 -2.29 -13.45 -14.67
CA VAL A 248 -2.36 -12.53 -13.52
C VAL A 248 -2.57 -11.10 -14.03
N ALA A 249 -2.94 -10.19 -13.10
CA ALA A 249 -2.94 -8.77 -13.37
C ALA A 249 -2.09 -8.04 -12.30
N PHE A 250 -1.20 -7.18 -12.77
CA PHE A 250 -0.35 -6.37 -11.89
C PHE A 250 -1.07 -5.09 -11.50
N ILE A 251 -1.10 -4.79 -10.22
CA ILE A 251 -1.62 -3.54 -9.64
C ILE A 251 -0.52 -2.83 -8.83
N LEU A 252 -0.77 -1.62 -8.36
CA LEU A 252 0.22 -0.85 -7.59
C LEU A 252 0.73 -1.61 -6.34
N ALA A 253 -0.13 -2.40 -5.69
CA ALA A 253 0.26 -3.21 -4.54
C ALA A 253 1.34 -4.26 -4.87
N CYS A 254 1.47 -4.67 -6.15
CA CYS A 254 2.50 -5.60 -6.62
C CYS A 254 3.89 -4.94 -6.78
N SER A 255 3.99 -3.60 -6.72
CA SER A 255 5.23 -2.85 -6.99
C SER A 255 6.26 -2.84 -5.85
N ALA A 256 5.92 -3.38 -4.66
CA ALA A 256 6.67 -3.20 -3.41
C ALA A 256 6.86 -1.73 -2.98
N LEU A 257 6.12 -0.80 -3.56
CA LEU A 257 6.21 0.62 -3.25
C LEU A 257 6.06 0.89 -1.75
N GLN A 258 5.14 0.18 -1.07
CA GLN A 258 4.94 0.30 0.38
C GLN A 258 6.21 -0.04 1.15
N SER A 259 6.86 -1.16 0.82
CA SER A 259 8.12 -1.57 1.43
C SER A 259 9.24 -0.57 1.15
N MET A 260 9.38 -0.12 -0.10
CA MET A 260 10.35 0.92 -0.46
C MET A 260 10.10 2.21 0.31
N ALA A 261 8.86 2.67 0.42
CA ALA A 261 8.49 3.87 1.14
C ALA A 261 8.85 3.79 2.63
N VAL A 262 8.65 2.65 3.29
CA VAL A 262 9.06 2.41 4.68
C VAL A 262 10.57 2.58 4.84
N PHE A 263 11.39 1.97 3.99
CA PHE A 263 12.85 2.11 4.06
C PHE A 263 13.31 3.53 3.69
N ILE A 264 12.68 4.16 2.69
CA ILE A 264 12.94 5.58 2.36
C ILE A 264 12.68 6.45 3.58
N GLY A 265 11.53 6.30 4.21
CA GLY A 265 11.17 7.06 5.42
C GLY A 265 12.18 6.85 6.55
N ALA A 266 12.55 5.60 6.84
CA ALA A 266 13.49 5.27 7.90
C ALA A 266 14.87 5.89 7.69
N ILE A 267 15.36 5.90 6.44
CA ILE A 267 16.69 6.41 6.08
C ILE A 267 16.71 7.94 5.96
N VAL A 268 15.70 8.52 5.29
CA VAL A 268 15.65 9.97 5.05
C VAL A 268 15.44 10.75 6.34
N ALA A 269 14.70 10.19 7.29
CA ALA A 269 14.44 10.81 8.60
C ALA A 269 15.69 10.94 9.50
N LEU A 270 16.80 10.28 9.20
CA LEU A 270 18.05 10.31 9.97
C LEU A 270 18.78 11.66 9.79
N LYS A 271 18.31 12.73 10.44
CA LYS A 271 18.92 14.08 10.34
C LYS A 271 20.36 14.12 10.83
N SER A 272 20.73 13.29 11.80
CA SER A 272 22.10 13.20 12.34
C SER A 272 23.11 12.56 11.38
N VAL A 273 22.63 11.86 10.33
CA VAL A 273 23.50 11.18 9.37
C VAL A 273 23.72 12.03 8.13
N HIS A 274 24.99 12.15 7.71
CA HIS A 274 25.34 12.93 6.52
C HIS A 274 24.63 12.37 5.27
N TRP A 275 24.17 13.25 4.39
CA TRP A 275 23.33 12.92 3.24
C TRP A 275 23.94 11.86 2.29
N LYS A 276 25.28 11.85 2.10
CA LYS A 276 25.97 10.86 1.25
C LYS A 276 25.83 9.42 1.79
N ARG A 277 25.86 9.24 3.12
CA ARG A 277 25.63 7.92 3.73
C ARG A 277 24.17 7.48 3.55
N ARG A 278 23.23 8.41 3.76
CA ARG A 278 21.78 8.14 3.51
C ARG A 278 21.51 7.81 2.06
N ALA A 279 22.08 8.58 1.11
CA ALA A 279 21.94 8.30 -0.33
C ALA A 279 22.52 6.94 -0.71
N ARG A 280 23.69 6.55 -0.17
CA ARG A 280 24.23 5.19 -0.38
C ARG A 280 23.30 4.11 0.14
N ALA A 281 22.75 4.28 1.34
CA ALA A 281 21.81 3.32 1.92
C ALA A 281 20.53 3.20 1.07
N LEU A 282 19.98 4.30 0.58
CA LEU A 282 18.83 4.31 -0.34
C LEU A 282 19.15 3.61 -1.65
N PHE A 283 20.34 3.88 -2.23
CA PHE A 283 20.77 3.26 -3.48
C PHE A 283 20.98 1.75 -3.35
N ILE A 284 21.28 1.25 -2.16
CA ILE A 284 21.32 -0.19 -1.89
C ILE A 284 19.92 -0.73 -1.62
N ALA A 285 19.17 -0.11 -0.70
CA ALA A 285 17.90 -0.65 -0.23
C ALA A 285 16.81 -0.68 -1.31
N VAL A 286 16.58 0.43 -2.00
CA VAL A 286 15.46 0.56 -2.95
C VAL A 286 15.60 -0.39 -4.14
N PRO A 287 16.74 -0.45 -4.85
CA PRO A 287 16.91 -1.42 -5.95
C PRO A 287 16.86 -2.87 -5.46
N THR A 288 17.43 -3.18 -4.29
CA THR A 288 17.40 -4.55 -3.77
C THR A 288 15.98 -5.00 -3.46
N ILE A 289 15.16 -4.13 -2.83
CA ILE A 289 13.74 -4.42 -2.57
C ILE A 289 13.00 -4.64 -3.89
N HIS A 290 13.27 -3.80 -4.91
CA HIS A 290 12.67 -3.98 -6.23
C HIS A 290 13.06 -5.31 -6.86
N VAL A 291 14.33 -5.66 -6.88
CA VAL A 291 14.82 -6.94 -7.44
C VAL A 291 14.18 -8.14 -6.74
N LEU A 292 14.16 -8.14 -5.40
CA LEU A 292 13.50 -9.21 -4.63
C LEU A 292 11.99 -9.31 -4.95
N ASN A 293 11.34 -8.17 -5.16
CA ASN A 293 9.94 -8.13 -5.57
C ASN A 293 9.72 -8.66 -6.99
N VAL A 294 10.65 -8.40 -7.92
CA VAL A 294 10.61 -8.96 -9.29
C VAL A 294 10.67 -10.48 -9.24
N PHE A 295 11.60 -11.06 -8.47
CA PHE A 295 11.67 -12.52 -8.26
C PHE A 295 10.37 -13.08 -7.67
N ARG A 296 9.81 -12.40 -6.67
CA ARG A 296 8.53 -12.77 -6.07
C ARG A 296 7.41 -12.81 -7.12
N ASN A 297 7.27 -11.73 -7.89
CA ASN A 297 6.20 -11.61 -8.88
C ASN A 297 6.35 -12.63 -10.01
N ALA A 298 7.55 -12.78 -10.57
CA ALA A 298 7.83 -13.79 -11.59
C ALA A 298 7.54 -15.21 -11.07
N GLY A 299 7.92 -15.52 -9.83
CA GLY A 299 7.63 -16.81 -9.21
C GLY A 299 6.13 -17.07 -9.04
N ILE A 300 5.34 -16.05 -8.68
CA ILE A 300 3.86 -16.18 -8.57
C ILE A 300 3.25 -16.44 -9.95
N VAL A 301 3.65 -15.68 -10.99
CA VAL A 301 3.18 -15.89 -12.37
C VAL A 301 3.46 -17.31 -12.80
N TRP A 302 4.72 -17.73 -12.71
CA TRP A 302 5.14 -19.07 -13.12
C TRP A 302 4.39 -20.18 -12.38
N LEU A 303 4.24 -20.08 -11.06
CA LEU A 303 3.49 -21.07 -10.28
C LEU A 303 2.02 -21.12 -10.69
N THR A 304 1.40 -19.96 -10.92
CA THR A 304 -0.02 -19.87 -11.29
C THR A 304 -0.30 -20.49 -12.65
N ASP A 305 0.57 -20.27 -13.61
CA ASP A 305 0.44 -20.78 -14.97
C ASP A 305 0.79 -22.28 -15.05
N THR A 306 1.89 -22.69 -14.39
CA THR A 306 2.37 -24.08 -14.45
C THR A 306 1.50 -25.07 -13.67
N TYR A 307 0.90 -24.63 -12.56
CA TYR A 307 0.14 -25.51 -11.66
C TYR A 307 -1.30 -25.03 -11.40
N PRO A 308 -2.10 -24.72 -12.43
CA PRO A 308 -3.43 -24.12 -12.27
C PRO A 308 -4.41 -25.02 -11.49
N ALA A 309 -4.25 -26.33 -11.58
CA ALA A 309 -5.09 -27.33 -10.90
C ALA A 309 -4.66 -27.64 -9.46
N TRP A 310 -3.50 -27.09 -9.01
CA TRP A 310 -3.03 -27.36 -7.65
C TRP A 310 -3.89 -26.64 -6.61
N SER A 311 -4.23 -27.36 -5.55
CA SER A 311 -4.93 -26.75 -4.40
C SER A 311 -4.52 -27.40 -3.08
N LEU A 312 -4.49 -26.62 -2.01
CA LEU A 312 -4.24 -27.05 -0.64
C LEU A 312 -5.39 -26.55 0.25
N SER A 313 -6.14 -27.48 0.85
CA SER A 313 -7.29 -27.16 1.70
C SER A 313 -8.32 -26.23 1.05
N GLY A 314 -8.57 -26.40 -0.27
CA GLY A 314 -9.49 -25.57 -1.05
C GLY A 314 -8.91 -24.24 -1.54
N MET A 315 -7.66 -23.93 -1.21
CA MET A 315 -6.94 -22.75 -1.66
C MET A 315 -6.16 -23.05 -2.92
N GLY A 316 -6.37 -22.31 -3.99
CA GLY A 316 -5.64 -22.44 -5.24
C GLY A 316 -4.17 -22.01 -5.13
N ILE A 317 -3.36 -22.39 -6.13
CA ILE A 317 -1.93 -22.08 -6.19
C ILE A 317 -1.66 -20.56 -6.13
N PHE A 318 -2.50 -19.74 -6.79
CA PHE A 318 -2.39 -18.31 -6.77
C PHE A 318 -2.55 -17.76 -5.34
N ASP A 319 -3.64 -18.13 -4.65
CA ASP A 319 -3.92 -17.68 -3.29
C ASP A 319 -2.82 -18.13 -2.32
N PHE A 320 -2.34 -19.38 -2.46
CA PHE A 320 -1.26 -19.90 -1.63
C PHE A 320 0.06 -19.16 -1.87
N SER A 321 0.47 -19.01 -3.13
CA SER A 321 1.73 -18.38 -3.50
C SER A 321 1.74 -16.89 -3.13
N HIS A 322 0.64 -16.18 -3.40
CA HIS A 322 0.52 -14.75 -3.16
C HIS A 322 0.30 -14.41 -1.67
N SER A 323 -0.67 -15.07 -1.02
CA SER A 323 -1.11 -14.69 0.32
C SER A 323 -0.25 -15.27 1.44
N TYR A 324 0.41 -16.42 1.22
CA TYR A 324 1.22 -17.07 2.26
C TYR A 324 2.70 -17.13 1.89
N ALA A 325 3.07 -17.85 0.85
CA ALA A 325 4.48 -18.08 0.53
C ALA A 325 5.22 -16.76 0.25
N ALA A 326 4.64 -15.89 -0.56
CA ALA A 326 5.24 -14.60 -0.89
C ALA A 326 5.27 -13.64 0.32
N LYS A 327 4.27 -13.65 1.20
CA LYS A 327 4.29 -12.83 2.43
C LYS A 327 5.42 -13.26 3.35
N VAL A 328 5.57 -14.57 3.61
CA VAL A 328 6.66 -15.11 4.45
C VAL A 328 8.02 -14.79 3.85
N ALA A 329 8.22 -15.05 2.55
CA ALA A 329 9.48 -14.74 1.86
C ALA A 329 9.80 -13.23 1.91
N SER A 330 8.80 -12.37 1.68
CA SER A 330 8.97 -10.91 1.71
C SER A 330 9.32 -10.41 3.11
N LEU A 331 8.66 -10.90 4.16
CA LEU A 331 8.97 -10.54 5.54
C LEU A 331 10.40 -10.95 5.93
N PHE A 332 10.82 -12.16 5.52
CA PHE A 332 12.19 -12.62 5.75
C PHE A 332 13.22 -11.78 5.00
N ALA A 333 12.97 -11.47 3.72
CA ALA A 333 13.82 -10.61 2.93
C ALA A 333 13.93 -9.18 3.52
N MET A 334 12.82 -8.60 3.96
CA MET A 334 12.81 -7.29 4.64
C MET A 334 13.56 -7.31 5.96
N PHE A 335 13.46 -8.41 6.72
CA PHE A 335 14.24 -8.59 7.94
C PHE A 335 15.75 -8.62 7.67
N LEU A 336 16.20 -9.39 6.67
CA LEU A 336 17.60 -9.41 6.26
C LEU A 336 18.09 -8.04 5.77
N MET A 337 17.25 -7.33 5.01
CA MET A 337 17.55 -5.97 4.56
C MET A 337 17.68 -5.00 5.74
N ALA A 338 16.82 -5.11 6.75
CA ALA A 338 16.93 -4.29 7.96
C ALA A 338 18.24 -4.55 8.71
N LEU A 339 18.67 -5.82 8.83
CA LEU A 339 19.96 -6.17 9.43
C LEU A 339 21.14 -5.57 8.65
N ALA A 340 21.14 -5.68 7.32
CA ALA A 340 22.18 -5.10 6.48
C ALA A 340 22.21 -3.56 6.60
N LEU A 341 21.05 -2.91 6.72
CA LEU A 341 20.98 -1.48 6.95
C LEU A 341 21.43 -1.05 8.35
N PHE A 342 21.25 -1.88 9.37
CA PHE A 342 21.78 -1.59 10.72
C PHE A 342 23.29 -1.58 10.75
N ASP A 343 23.95 -2.42 9.96
CA ASP A 343 25.41 -2.39 9.81
C ASP A 343 25.87 -1.12 9.06
N LEU A 344 25.13 -0.70 8.05
CA LEU A 344 25.47 0.48 7.25
C LEU A 344 25.13 1.80 7.99
N LEU A 345 24.08 1.79 8.79
CA LEU A 345 23.50 2.92 9.53
C LEU A 345 23.25 2.54 10.99
N PRO A 346 24.27 2.49 11.86
CA PRO A 346 24.11 2.19 13.28
C PRO A 346 23.14 3.15 14.02
N GLU A 347 23.02 4.39 13.50
CA GLU A 347 22.06 5.38 14.02
C GLU A 347 20.63 4.90 13.83
N LEU A 348 20.31 4.25 12.71
CA LEU A 348 19.01 3.63 12.46
C LEU A 348 18.72 2.52 13.49
N HIS A 349 19.70 1.64 13.69
CA HIS A 349 19.60 0.57 14.70
C HIS A 349 19.30 1.13 16.09
N LYS A 350 20.03 2.18 16.51
CA LYS A 350 19.79 2.83 17.81
C LYS A 350 18.36 3.35 17.95
N HIS A 351 17.79 3.98 16.91
CA HIS A 351 16.41 4.47 16.96
C HIS A 351 15.40 3.33 17.02
N VAL A 352 15.56 2.29 16.19
CA VAL A 352 14.67 1.12 16.20
C VAL A 352 14.70 0.41 17.55
N MET A 353 15.89 0.17 18.13
CA MET A 353 16.01 -0.46 19.45
C MET A 353 15.37 0.38 20.55
N LYS A 354 15.43 1.71 20.47
CA LYS A 354 14.77 2.60 21.44
C LYS A 354 13.25 2.54 21.32
N VAL A 355 12.70 2.46 20.11
CA VAL A 355 11.25 2.26 19.88
C VAL A 355 10.80 0.89 20.41
N MET A 356 11.62 -0.15 20.25
CA MET A 356 11.32 -1.50 20.72
C MET A 356 11.50 -1.68 22.24
N SER A 357 12.19 -0.76 22.92
CA SER A 357 12.57 -0.91 24.33
C SER A 357 11.38 -1.09 25.31
N PRO A 358 10.19 -0.47 25.13
CA PRO A 358 9.05 -0.74 26.01
C PRO A 358 8.57 -2.19 25.91
N ILE A 359 8.53 -2.76 24.70
CA ILE A 359 8.12 -4.15 24.44
C ILE A 359 9.11 -5.12 25.08
N MET A 360 10.42 -4.84 24.95
CA MET A 360 11.46 -5.68 25.55
C MET A 360 11.40 -5.69 27.10
N ARG A 361 11.05 -4.54 27.71
CA ARG A 361 10.87 -4.45 29.16
C ARG A 361 9.65 -5.23 29.65
N LEU A 362 8.53 -5.18 28.93
CA LEU A 362 7.33 -5.98 29.23
C LEU A 362 7.66 -7.48 29.32
N ARG A 363 8.52 -7.99 28.42
CA ARG A 363 8.97 -9.38 28.47
C ARG A 363 9.72 -9.74 29.77
N GLN A 364 10.50 -8.79 30.33
CA GLN A 364 11.24 -8.99 31.58
C GLN A 364 10.35 -9.05 32.83
N PHE A 365 9.10 -8.52 32.74
CA PHE A 365 8.12 -8.62 33.84
C PHE A 365 7.26 -9.89 33.75
N LEU A 366 7.26 -10.59 32.62
CA LEU A 366 6.48 -11.80 32.37
C LEU A 366 7.32 -13.08 32.50
N THR A 367 8.64 -12.97 32.65
CA THR A 367 9.58 -14.07 32.94
C THR A 367 10.12 -13.95 34.35
#